data_6dc00773c4215d661f4e1baeb0cdfbe7
#
_entry.id   6dc00773c4215d661f4e1baeb0cdfbe7
#
_cell.length_a   1.000
_cell.length_b   1.000
_cell.length_c   1.000
_cell.angle_alpha   90.00
_cell.angle_beta   90.00
_cell.angle_gamma   90.00
#
_symmetry.space_group_name_H-M   'P 1'
#
loop_
_entity.id
_entity.type
_entity.pdbx_description
1 polymer ?
#
loop_
_entity_poly.entity_id
_entity_poly.type
_entity_poly.pdbx_seq_one_letter_code
_entity_poly.pdbx_strand_id
1 'polypeptide(L)'
;MGTLPDDATWAVTEFAEAELGDLRRTQRVVELATVLARRPGAALPEACGDRATLKAAYRFFDNAAIDPQNLLDSHVDATLARHATIPLVLAVQDTTELDWTAHPATTGLGPLGHPAHRGLHVHTTLAFTPERVPLGLLAQQVWARDPNDVGKRATRKQRPIAEKESQQWLTSLEAVLAARVECPQTRFVSVGDREADVYDLFALERPAGVDLLIRAAWNRCVTQPEHYVWATVAARPIEATYTVQVPRRGAQPPRTATLGVRWCPLTLCPPGHRKRERLPAVPLWAVQALEEAPPAGTDPIEWLLLTTCAVHTTAEALTRVDWYACRWGVEISQPYYGSRERLSLAAA
;
A
#
# COMPACT_ATOMS: atom_id res chain seq x y z
N MET A 1 1.48 30.98 -0.33
CA MET A 1 1.29 30.40 -1.67
C MET A 1 2.68 30.25 -2.27
N GLY A 2 3.32 29.07 -2.07
CA GLY A 2 4.63 28.80 -2.66
C GLY A 2 4.46 28.67 -4.16
N THR A 3 5.28 29.34 -4.93
CA THR A 3 5.43 29.13 -6.36
C THR A 3 5.76 27.65 -6.57
N LEU A 4 4.91 26.91 -7.29
CA LEU A 4 5.25 25.59 -7.77
C LEU A 4 6.58 25.70 -8.53
N PRO A 5 7.55 24.78 -8.32
CA PRO A 5 8.77 24.76 -9.13
C PRO A 5 8.37 24.69 -10.59
N ASP A 6 9.20 25.31 -11.45
CA ASP A 6 9.03 25.26 -12.91
C ASP A 6 8.73 23.80 -13.31
N ASP A 7 7.64 23.59 -14.06
CA ASP A 7 7.07 22.27 -14.38
C ASP A 7 8.09 21.23 -14.90
N ALA A 8 9.21 21.68 -15.44
CA ALA A 8 10.30 20.81 -15.90
C ALA A 8 11.25 20.37 -14.77
N THR A 9 11.39 21.16 -13.70
CA THR A 9 12.43 20.94 -12.66
C THR A 9 12.16 19.65 -11.86
N TRP A 10 10.92 19.38 -11.53
CA TRP A 10 10.57 18.14 -10.79
C TRP A 10 10.84 16.89 -11.64
N ALA A 11 10.46 16.88 -12.94
CA ALA A 11 10.68 15.75 -13.83
C ALA A 11 12.17 15.47 -14.07
N VAL A 12 13.00 16.51 -14.07
CA VAL A 12 14.46 16.36 -14.08
C VAL A 12 14.94 15.70 -12.80
N THR A 13 14.47 16.16 -11.63
CA THR A 13 14.84 15.57 -10.34
C THR A 13 14.46 14.09 -10.25
N GLU A 14 13.31 13.71 -10.82
CA GLU A 14 12.80 12.32 -10.74
C GLU A 14 13.49 11.38 -11.76
N PHE A 15 13.86 11.86 -12.95
CA PHE A 15 14.20 10.98 -14.07
C PHE A 15 15.51 11.29 -14.81
N ALA A 16 16.26 12.35 -14.43
CA ALA A 16 17.49 12.68 -15.14
C ALA A 16 18.59 11.61 -14.99
N GLU A 17 18.56 10.86 -13.90
CA GLU A 17 19.53 9.79 -13.61
C GLU A 17 19.04 8.41 -14.07
N ALA A 18 17.88 8.31 -14.75
CA ALA A 18 17.35 7.04 -15.22
C ALA A 18 18.27 6.37 -16.25
N GLU A 19 18.73 5.16 -15.96
CA GLU A 19 19.65 4.39 -16.79
C GLU A 19 18.94 3.74 -18.00
N LEU A 20 18.58 4.54 -19.01
CA LEU A 20 17.87 4.07 -20.20
C LEU A 20 18.79 3.71 -21.38
N GLY A 21 20.10 3.66 -21.15
CA GLY A 21 21.10 3.27 -22.14
C GLY A 21 21.38 4.30 -23.25
N ASP A 22 20.63 5.39 -23.33
CA ASP A 22 20.83 6.51 -24.29
C ASP A 22 20.27 7.81 -23.68
N LEU A 23 21.07 8.84 -23.57
CA LEU A 23 20.71 10.14 -23.02
C LEU A 23 19.44 10.74 -23.65
N ARG A 24 19.22 10.48 -24.94
CA ARG A 24 17.99 10.93 -25.64
C ARG A 24 16.72 10.27 -25.08
N ARG A 25 16.83 9.05 -24.56
CA ARG A 25 15.70 8.37 -23.90
C ARG A 25 15.44 9.00 -22.53
N THR A 26 16.49 9.30 -21.77
CA THR A 26 16.40 10.00 -20.49
C THR A 26 15.81 11.40 -20.65
N GLN A 27 16.24 12.16 -21.64
CA GLN A 27 15.61 13.45 -21.98
C GLN A 27 14.14 13.29 -22.38
N ARG A 28 13.82 12.23 -23.13
CA ARG A 28 12.44 11.95 -23.56
C ARG A 28 11.51 11.60 -22.39
N VAL A 29 11.95 10.86 -21.40
CA VAL A 29 11.10 10.56 -20.23
C VAL A 29 10.83 11.83 -19.41
N VAL A 30 11.81 12.71 -19.25
CA VAL A 30 11.62 14.02 -18.58
C VAL A 30 10.57 14.86 -19.31
N GLU A 31 10.66 14.96 -20.64
CA GLU A 31 9.66 15.66 -21.45
C GLU A 31 8.27 15.05 -21.31
N LEU A 32 8.16 13.72 -21.42
CA LEU A 32 6.88 13.01 -21.31
C LEU A 32 6.29 13.15 -19.92
N ALA A 33 7.08 12.99 -18.87
CA ALA A 33 6.62 13.17 -17.48
C ALA A 33 6.05 14.59 -17.28
N THR A 34 6.75 15.62 -17.79
CA THR A 34 6.30 17.02 -17.73
C THR A 34 4.96 17.21 -18.46
N VAL A 35 4.85 16.66 -19.68
CA VAL A 35 3.64 16.80 -20.51
C VAL A 35 2.44 16.09 -19.87
N LEU A 36 2.64 14.86 -19.38
CA LEU A 36 1.57 14.05 -18.76
C LEU A 36 1.09 14.68 -17.44
N ALA A 37 2.00 15.23 -16.65
CA ALA A 37 1.65 15.86 -15.37
C ALA A 37 0.82 17.15 -15.53
N ARG A 38 0.93 17.84 -16.66
CA ARG A 38 0.09 19.03 -16.94
C ARG A 38 -1.38 18.69 -17.14
N ARG A 39 -1.71 17.44 -17.51
CA ARG A 39 -3.07 16.97 -17.76
C ARG A 39 -3.31 15.60 -17.16
N PRO A 40 -3.27 15.48 -15.84
CA PRO A 40 -3.47 14.21 -15.16
C PRO A 40 -4.88 13.66 -15.47
N GLY A 41 -4.95 12.39 -15.83
CA GLY A 41 -6.21 11.73 -16.20
C GLY A 41 -6.68 11.96 -17.65
N ALA A 42 -5.99 12.77 -18.45
CA ALA A 42 -6.26 12.87 -19.88
C ALA A 42 -5.75 11.63 -20.63
N ALA A 43 -6.40 11.27 -21.73
CA ALA A 43 -5.88 10.26 -22.66
C ALA A 43 -4.53 10.73 -23.27
N LEU A 44 -3.64 9.79 -23.60
CA LEU A 44 -2.30 10.10 -24.12
C LEU A 44 -2.31 11.10 -25.32
N PRO A 45 -3.24 10.98 -26.32
CA PRO A 45 -3.31 11.97 -27.41
C PRO A 45 -3.66 13.37 -26.93
N GLU A 46 -4.54 13.49 -25.95
CA GLU A 46 -4.95 14.78 -25.38
C GLU A 46 -3.85 15.38 -24.51
N ALA A 47 -3.18 14.56 -23.68
CA ALA A 47 -2.09 15.00 -22.84
C ALA A 47 -0.91 15.53 -23.67
N CYS A 48 -0.54 14.84 -24.74
CA CYS A 48 0.55 15.25 -25.63
C CYS A 48 0.28 16.55 -26.41
N GLY A 49 -0.99 16.83 -26.72
CA GLY A 49 -1.41 18.08 -27.34
C GLY A 49 -1.07 18.22 -28.83
N ASP A 50 -0.01 17.60 -29.32
CA ASP A 50 0.41 17.63 -30.71
C ASP A 50 0.86 16.25 -31.23
N ARG A 51 0.86 16.09 -32.57
CA ARG A 51 1.15 14.81 -33.23
C ARG A 51 2.61 14.37 -33.09
N ALA A 52 3.55 15.29 -33.00
CA ALA A 52 4.98 14.98 -32.91
C ALA A 52 5.27 14.38 -31.50
N THR A 53 4.81 15.04 -30.47
CA THR A 53 4.92 14.58 -29.06
C THR A 53 4.21 13.24 -28.86
N LEU A 54 2.99 13.06 -29.40
CA LEU A 54 2.27 11.80 -29.35
C LEU A 54 3.04 10.66 -30.03
N LYS A 55 3.59 10.90 -31.23
CA LYS A 55 4.39 9.90 -31.92
C LYS A 55 5.67 9.55 -31.15
N ALA A 56 6.28 10.53 -30.50
CA ALA A 56 7.46 10.32 -29.65
C ALA A 56 7.10 9.49 -28.39
N ALA A 57 5.94 9.75 -27.80
CA ALA A 57 5.44 8.96 -26.67
C ALA A 57 5.22 7.49 -27.04
N TYR A 58 4.51 7.21 -28.13
CA TYR A 58 4.33 5.83 -28.59
C TYR A 58 5.65 5.12 -28.86
N ARG A 59 6.60 5.79 -29.55
CA ARG A 59 7.94 5.23 -29.81
C ARG A 59 8.74 4.97 -28.52
N PHE A 60 8.51 5.78 -27.49
CA PHE A 60 9.14 5.58 -26.19
C PHE A 60 8.56 4.33 -25.49
N PHE A 61 7.24 4.23 -25.40
CA PHE A 61 6.59 3.11 -24.74
C PHE A 61 6.72 1.77 -25.48
N ASP A 62 6.82 1.80 -26.82
CA ASP A 62 7.03 0.59 -27.65
C ASP A 62 8.50 0.15 -27.70
N ASN A 63 9.42 0.88 -27.08
CA ASN A 63 10.85 0.59 -27.19
C ASN A 63 11.26 -0.51 -26.19
N ALA A 64 11.45 -1.72 -26.67
CA ALA A 64 11.88 -2.87 -25.87
C ALA A 64 13.24 -2.70 -25.13
N ALA A 65 14.03 -1.68 -25.48
CA ALA A 65 15.27 -1.35 -24.78
C ALA A 65 15.06 -0.40 -23.57
N ILE A 66 13.81 -0.05 -23.25
CA ILE A 66 13.46 0.72 -22.07
C ILE A 66 12.87 -0.25 -21.04
N ASP A 67 13.63 -0.50 -19.99
CA ASP A 67 13.13 -1.25 -18.84
C ASP A 67 12.35 -0.31 -17.92
N PRO A 68 11.04 -0.58 -17.65
CA PRO A 68 10.26 0.19 -16.68
C PRO A 68 10.87 0.23 -15.27
N GLN A 69 11.65 -0.80 -14.89
CA GLN A 69 12.32 -0.85 -13.60
C GLN A 69 13.33 0.29 -13.46
N ASN A 70 14.11 0.61 -14.49
CA ASN A 70 15.07 1.70 -14.45
C ASN A 70 14.40 3.08 -14.25
N LEU A 71 13.16 3.25 -14.69
CA LEU A 71 12.37 4.46 -14.39
C LEU A 71 11.93 4.49 -12.93
N LEU A 72 11.49 3.35 -12.42
CA LEU A 72 11.10 3.24 -11.02
C LEU A 72 12.30 3.46 -10.09
N ASP A 73 13.45 2.88 -10.40
CA ASP A 73 14.67 3.01 -9.60
C ASP A 73 15.10 4.48 -9.48
N SER A 74 15.13 5.23 -10.59
CA SER A 74 15.42 6.67 -10.57
C SER A 74 14.44 7.45 -9.69
N HIS A 75 13.15 7.14 -9.77
CA HIS A 75 12.14 7.76 -8.91
C HIS A 75 12.31 7.37 -7.43
N VAL A 76 12.68 6.12 -7.14
CA VAL A 76 12.96 5.64 -5.77
C VAL A 76 14.16 6.40 -5.20
N ASP A 77 15.24 6.58 -5.96
CA ASP A 77 16.41 7.34 -5.52
C ASP A 77 16.05 8.79 -5.17
N ALA A 78 15.26 9.46 -6.03
CA ALA A 78 14.74 10.79 -5.74
C ALA A 78 13.83 10.81 -4.49
N THR A 79 13.06 9.74 -4.27
CA THR A 79 12.23 9.56 -3.08
C THR A 79 13.09 9.41 -1.83
N LEU A 80 14.13 8.58 -1.87
CA LEU A 80 15.07 8.38 -0.76
C LEU A 80 15.83 9.68 -0.40
N ALA A 81 16.21 10.47 -1.39
CA ALA A 81 16.80 11.78 -1.15
C ALA A 81 15.86 12.72 -0.36
N ARG A 82 14.55 12.67 -0.62
CA ARG A 82 13.53 13.39 0.16
C ARG A 82 13.39 12.86 1.59
N HIS A 83 13.62 11.56 1.82
CA HIS A 83 13.53 10.93 3.14
C HIS A 83 14.68 11.27 4.06
N ALA A 84 15.86 11.59 3.54
CA ALA A 84 17.11 11.73 4.31
C ALA A 84 17.01 12.66 5.53
N THR A 85 16.08 13.63 5.50
CA THR A 85 15.85 14.59 6.60
C THR A 85 14.58 14.32 7.40
N ILE A 86 13.80 13.28 7.05
CA ILE A 86 12.51 12.98 7.67
C ILE A 86 12.70 11.89 8.74
N PRO A 87 12.37 12.17 10.01
CA PRO A 87 12.63 11.23 11.10
C PRO A 87 11.73 9.99 11.07
N LEU A 88 10.54 10.09 10.44
CA LEU A 88 9.55 9.01 10.38
C LEU A 88 8.81 9.02 9.04
N VAL A 89 8.80 7.87 8.38
CA VAL A 89 8.09 7.62 7.11
C VAL A 89 7.12 6.46 7.28
N LEU A 90 5.90 6.65 6.82
CA LEU A 90 4.87 5.63 6.70
C LEU A 90 4.95 5.04 5.28
N ALA A 91 5.39 3.80 5.16
CA ALA A 91 5.44 3.06 3.90
C ALA A 91 4.10 2.32 3.70
N VAL A 92 3.16 2.98 3.06
CA VAL A 92 1.79 2.47 2.90
C VAL A 92 1.72 1.58 1.68
N GLN A 93 1.25 0.35 1.88
CA GLN A 93 1.11 -0.67 0.84
C GLN A 93 -0.35 -0.90 0.49
N ASP A 94 -0.62 -1.04 -0.80
CA ASP A 94 -1.94 -1.39 -1.31
C ASP A 94 -1.87 -2.09 -2.66
N THR A 95 -2.89 -2.93 -2.98
CA THR A 95 -3.00 -3.62 -4.26
C THR A 95 -4.21 -3.12 -5.02
N THR A 96 -3.99 -2.66 -6.25
CA THR A 96 -5.04 -2.19 -7.16
C THR A 96 -5.20 -3.13 -8.34
N GLU A 97 -6.43 -3.34 -8.78
CA GLU A 97 -6.76 -4.03 -10.02
C GLU A 97 -6.94 -3.01 -11.15
N LEU A 98 -6.19 -3.18 -12.24
CA LEU A 98 -6.36 -2.42 -13.47
C LEU A 98 -7.18 -3.26 -14.45
N ASP A 99 -8.42 -2.86 -14.70
CA ASP A 99 -9.37 -3.60 -15.53
C ASP A 99 -9.27 -3.18 -17.01
N TRP A 100 -8.89 -4.12 -17.86
CA TRP A 100 -8.84 -3.99 -19.32
C TRP A 100 -9.85 -4.89 -20.03
N THR A 101 -10.89 -5.35 -19.36
CA THR A 101 -11.92 -6.22 -19.95
C THR A 101 -12.55 -5.63 -21.22
N ALA A 102 -12.70 -4.30 -21.28
CA ALA A 102 -13.24 -3.60 -22.46
C ALA A 102 -12.25 -3.56 -23.65
N HIS A 103 -11.02 -4.04 -23.49
CA HIS A 103 -9.97 -4.03 -24.53
C HIS A 103 -9.57 -5.45 -24.93
N PRO A 104 -10.40 -6.20 -25.68
CA PRO A 104 -10.19 -7.63 -25.95
C PRO A 104 -8.93 -7.95 -26.77
N ALA A 105 -8.39 -6.97 -27.51
CA ALA A 105 -7.17 -7.11 -28.29
C ALA A 105 -5.89 -7.06 -27.43
N THR A 106 -5.98 -6.62 -26.15
CA THR A 106 -4.82 -6.54 -25.27
C THR A 106 -4.43 -7.93 -24.81
N THR A 107 -3.15 -8.27 -24.99
CA THR A 107 -2.54 -9.55 -24.59
C THR A 107 -1.80 -9.42 -23.26
N GLY A 108 -1.41 -10.55 -22.64
CA GLY A 108 -0.67 -10.55 -21.39
C GLY A 108 -1.51 -10.24 -20.14
N LEU A 109 -2.86 -10.17 -20.27
CA LEU A 109 -3.76 -9.95 -19.16
C LEU A 109 -4.15 -11.25 -18.46
N GLY A 110 -4.35 -11.16 -17.14
CA GLY A 110 -4.84 -12.26 -16.31
C GLY A 110 -6.23 -12.00 -15.73
N PRO A 111 -6.84 -12.99 -15.06
CA PRO A 111 -8.11 -12.85 -14.37
C PRO A 111 -7.97 -11.92 -13.15
N LEU A 112 -8.96 -11.07 -12.96
CA LEU A 112 -9.11 -10.21 -11.78
C LEU A 112 -9.99 -10.86 -10.69
N GLY A 113 -10.37 -10.10 -9.67
CA GLY A 113 -11.22 -10.58 -8.58
C GLY A 113 -12.58 -11.10 -9.04
N HIS A 114 -13.16 -10.56 -10.13
CA HIS A 114 -14.36 -11.08 -10.76
C HIS A 114 -14.02 -11.96 -11.97
N PRO A 115 -14.62 -13.17 -12.11
CA PRO A 115 -14.25 -14.14 -13.16
C PRO A 115 -14.37 -13.64 -14.61
N ALA A 116 -15.26 -12.67 -14.86
CA ALA A 116 -15.46 -12.08 -16.19
C ALA A 116 -14.46 -10.95 -16.50
N HIS A 117 -13.69 -10.50 -15.52
CA HIS A 117 -12.78 -9.36 -15.67
C HIS A 117 -11.34 -9.82 -15.91
N ARG A 118 -10.64 -9.08 -16.77
CA ARG A 118 -9.24 -9.33 -17.14
C ARG A 118 -8.42 -8.06 -17.04
N GLY A 119 -7.22 -8.19 -16.51
CA GLY A 119 -6.35 -7.03 -16.30
C GLY A 119 -5.03 -7.39 -15.65
N LEU A 120 -4.48 -6.41 -14.93
CA LEU A 120 -3.25 -6.53 -14.17
C LEU A 120 -3.51 -6.15 -12.71
N HIS A 121 -2.69 -6.70 -11.82
CA HIS A 121 -2.58 -6.25 -10.44
C HIS A 121 -1.37 -5.35 -10.31
N VAL A 122 -1.52 -4.28 -9.54
CA VAL A 122 -0.43 -3.36 -9.19
C VAL A 122 -0.37 -3.26 -7.68
N HIS A 123 0.73 -3.73 -7.10
CA HIS A 123 1.00 -3.58 -5.67
C HIS A 123 2.00 -2.45 -5.49
N THR A 124 1.59 -1.43 -4.75
CA THR A 124 2.35 -0.19 -4.60
C THR A 124 2.74 0.02 -3.15
N THR A 125 3.98 0.43 -2.89
CA THR A 125 4.44 0.96 -1.62
C THR A 125 4.71 2.44 -1.77
N LEU A 126 3.84 3.27 -1.21
CA LEU A 126 3.92 4.73 -1.26
C LEU A 126 4.35 5.29 0.10
N ALA A 127 5.37 6.13 0.08
CA ALA A 127 5.88 6.79 1.28
C ALA A 127 5.11 8.06 1.60
N PHE A 128 4.76 8.23 2.89
CA PHE A 128 4.11 9.42 3.43
C PHE A 128 4.83 9.91 4.69
N THR A 129 4.73 11.21 4.96
CA THR A 129 4.96 11.70 6.32
C THR A 129 3.76 11.37 7.22
N PRO A 130 3.90 11.40 8.56
CA PRO A 130 2.76 11.27 9.47
C PRO A 130 1.65 12.31 9.23
N GLU A 131 2.00 13.47 8.67
CA GLU A 131 1.07 14.57 8.31
C GLU A 131 0.38 14.32 6.95
N ARG A 132 0.51 13.11 6.39
CA ARG A 132 -0.11 12.66 5.13
C ARG A 132 0.43 13.36 3.87
N VAL A 133 1.66 13.87 3.91
CA VAL A 133 2.32 14.39 2.72
C VAL A 133 2.95 13.23 1.94
N PRO A 134 2.57 13.00 0.68
CA PRO A 134 3.19 11.95 -0.14
C PRO A 134 4.62 12.34 -0.51
N LEU A 135 5.53 11.39 -0.40
CA LEU A 135 6.96 11.58 -0.66
C LEU A 135 7.43 10.92 -1.96
N GLY A 136 6.75 9.87 -2.40
CA GLY A 136 7.06 9.12 -3.60
C GLY A 136 6.93 7.61 -3.39
N LEU A 137 7.18 6.84 -4.45
CA LEU A 137 7.16 5.37 -4.40
C LEU A 137 8.46 4.83 -3.80
N LEU A 138 8.34 3.76 -3.01
CA LEU A 138 9.46 2.92 -2.58
C LEU A 138 9.51 1.62 -3.38
N ALA A 139 8.37 1.12 -3.83
CA ALA A 139 8.28 -0.06 -4.69
C ALA A 139 6.97 -0.07 -5.46
N GLN A 140 6.99 -0.70 -6.62
CA GLN A 140 5.79 -1.03 -7.37
C GLN A 140 5.99 -2.36 -8.08
N GLN A 141 5.04 -3.28 -7.94
CA GLN A 141 5.03 -4.59 -8.58
C GLN A 141 3.80 -4.70 -9.47
N VAL A 142 3.99 -5.11 -10.72
CA VAL A 142 2.90 -5.28 -11.69
C VAL A 142 2.90 -6.71 -12.21
N TRP A 143 1.76 -7.39 -12.15
CA TRP A 143 1.64 -8.77 -12.66
C TRP A 143 0.25 -9.08 -13.19
N ALA A 144 0.18 -10.06 -14.09
CA ALA A 144 -1.03 -10.75 -14.48
C ALA A 144 -1.15 -12.07 -13.72
N ARG A 145 -2.33 -12.39 -13.18
CA ARG A 145 -2.58 -13.72 -12.61
C ARG A 145 -2.54 -14.79 -13.69
N ASP A 146 -1.94 -15.94 -13.38
CA ASP A 146 -2.05 -17.09 -14.24
C ASP A 146 -3.50 -17.63 -14.21
N PRO A 147 -4.19 -17.74 -15.36
CA PRO A 147 -5.53 -18.33 -15.42
C PRO A 147 -5.61 -19.74 -14.81
N ASN A 148 -4.50 -20.50 -14.85
CA ASN A 148 -4.43 -21.82 -14.26
C ASN A 148 -4.42 -21.84 -12.73
N ASP A 149 -4.17 -20.69 -12.07
CA ASP A 149 -4.22 -20.58 -10.61
C ASP A 149 -5.61 -20.27 -10.06
N VAL A 150 -6.55 -19.94 -10.94
CA VAL A 150 -7.96 -19.75 -10.58
C VAL A 150 -8.53 -21.07 -10.04
N GLY A 151 -9.20 -20.99 -8.88
CA GLY A 151 -9.83 -22.16 -8.26
C GLY A 151 -8.93 -23.02 -7.36
N LYS A 152 -7.61 -22.81 -7.33
CA LYS A 152 -6.68 -23.54 -6.46
C LYS A 152 -6.72 -23.15 -4.97
N ARG A 153 -7.85 -22.64 -4.50
CA ARG A 153 -8.03 -22.18 -3.11
C ARG A 153 -7.78 -23.28 -2.06
N ALA A 154 -8.10 -24.52 -2.39
CA ALA A 154 -7.93 -25.67 -1.50
C ALA A 154 -6.45 -25.99 -1.19
N THR A 155 -5.53 -25.80 -2.13
CA THR A 155 -4.09 -26.06 -1.97
C THR A 155 -3.30 -24.86 -1.45
N ARG A 156 -3.93 -23.68 -1.35
CA ARG A 156 -3.26 -22.43 -0.96
C ARG A 156 -2.51 -22.52 0.38
N LYS A 157 -3.08 -23.26 1.36
CA LYS A 157 -2.45 -23.42 2.69
C LYS A 157 -1.14 -24.22 2.65
N GLN A 158 -0.98 -25.10 1.67
CA GLN A 158 0.17 -26.00 1.58
C GLN A 158 1.32 -25.42 0.74
N ARG A 159 1.06 -24.37 -0.06
CA ARG A 159 2.09 -23.73 -0.88
C ARG A 159 3.03 -22.90 -0.02
N PRO A 160 4.35 -22.84 -0.37
CA PRO A 160 5.27 -21.84 0.20
C PRO A 160 4.75 -20.41 -0.03
N ILE A 161 5.18 -19.46 0.81
CA ILE A 161 4.77 -18.05 0.67
C ILE A 161 5.21 -17.47 -0.69
N ALA A 162 6.38 -17.85 -1.17
CA ALA A 162 6.95 -17.43 -2.46
C ALA A 162 6.07 -17.77 -3.69
N GLU A 163 5.15 -18.73 -3.54
CA GLU A 163 4.21 -19.13 -4.60
C GLU A 163 2.81 -18.51 -4.41
N LYS A 164 2.67 -17.60 -3.46
CA LYS A 164 1.40 -16.95 -3.13
C LYS A 164 1.43 -15.48 -3.52
N GLU A 165 0.29 -14.92 -3.89
CA GLU A 165 0.15 -13.47 -4.09
C GLU A 165 0.55 -12.66 -2.85
N SER A 166 0.44 -13.25 -1.65
CA SER A 166 0.91 -12.59 -0.43
C SER A 166 2.44 -12.39 -0.36
N GLN A 167 3.21 -12.93 -1.31
CA GLN A 167 4.65 -12.63 -1.44
C GLN A 167 4.90 -11.14 -1.72
N GLN A 168 3.99 -10.45 -2.42
CA GLN A 168 4.13 -9.02 -2.72
C GLN A 168 4.32 -8.17 -1.46
N TRP A 169 3.64 -8.54 -0.37
CA TRP A 169 3.78 -7.85 0.91
C TRP A 169 5.18 -7.99 1.51
N LEU A 170 5.82 -9.15 1.32
CA LEU A 170 7.19 -9.37 1.77
C LEU A 170 8.18 -8.62 0.88
N THR A 171 8.02 -8.72 -0.45
CA THR A 171 8.86 -7.99 -1.41
C THR A 171 8.80 -6.48 -1.19
N SER A 172 7.62 -5.93 -0.89
CA SER A 172 7.48 -4.53 -0.52
C SER A 172 8.15 -4.19 0.81
N LEU A 173 8.10 -5.10 1.80
CA LEU A 173 8.85 -4.90 3.04
C LEU A 173 10.37 -4.96 2.80
N GLU A 174 10.86 -5.81 1.89
CA GLU A 174 12.28 -5.84 1.48
C GLU A 174 12.73 -4.49 0.91
N ALA A 175 11.88 -3.83 0.09
CA ALA A 175 12.17 -2.48 -0.40
C ALA A 175 12.24 -1.45 0.76
N VAL A 176 11.38 -1.56 1.77
CA VAL A 176 11.44 -0.71 2.97
C VAL A 176 12.72 -0.98 3.77
N LEU A 177 13.16 -2.24 3.84
CA LEU A 177 14.43 -2.60 4.48
C LEU A 177 15.62 -2.00 3.74
N ALA A 178 15.63 -2.03 2.41
CA ALA A 178 16.64 -1.37 1.59
C ALA A 178 16.63 0.15 1.81
N ALA A 179 15.46 0.79 1.81
CA ALA A 179 15.32 2.21 2.11
C ALA A 179 15.87 2.58 3.50
N ARG A 180 15.73 1.68 4.49
CA ARG A 180 16.29 1.88 5.84
C ARG A 180 17.82 1.85 5.85
N VAL A 181 18.43 1.06 4.98
CA VAL A 181 19.91 1.04 4.83
C VAL A 181 20.40 2.37 4.27
N GLU A 182 19.75 2.89 3.23
CA GLU A 182 20.10 4.17 2.60
C GLU A 182 19.79 5.39 3.48
N CYS A 183 18.73 5.30 4.30
CA CYS A 183 18.29 6.38 5.18
C CYS A 183 18.38 5.96 6.66
N PRO A 184 19.58 5.79 7.24
CA PRO A 184 19.77 5.19 8.58
C PRO A 184 19.24 6.05 9.74
N GLN A 185 18.89 7.30 9.54
CA GLN A 185 18.27 8.18 10.54
C GLN A 185 16.73 8.18 10.47
N THR A 186 16.16 7.67 9.38
CA THR A 186 14.71 7.62 9.17
C THR A 186 14.14 6.32 9.75
N ARG A 187 13.13 6.43 10.59
CA ARG A 187 12.31 5.29 11.00
C ARG A 187 11.24 5.04 9.95
N PHE A 188 11.02 3.78 9.59
CA PHE A 188 9.98 3.36 8.67
C PHE A 188 8.92 2.54 9.39
N VAL A 189 7.64 2.78 9.05
CA VAL A 189 6.53 1.95 9.48
C VAL A 189 5.81 1.46 8.23
N SER A 190 5.90 0.16 7.96
CA SER A 190 5.15 -0.48 6.87
C SER A 190 3.69 -0.63 7.30
N VAL A 191 2.79 0.01 6.53
CA VAL A 191 1.35 0.06 6.81
C VAL A 191 0.62 -0.76 5.75
N GLY A 192 -0.17 -1.75 6.19
CA GLY A 192 -0.93 -2.61 5.30
C GLY A 192 -2.37 -2.84 5.76
N ASP A 193 -3.21 -3.21 4.82
CA ASP A 193 -4.60 -3.56 5.04
C ASP A 193 -4.77 -5.02 5.52
N ARG A 194 -6.00 -5.56 5.43
CA ARG A 194 -6.32 -6.94 5.81
C ARG A 194 -5.57 -8.00 4.99
N GLU A 195 -5.19 -7.71 3.76
CA GLU A 195 -4.46 -8.66 2.91
C GLU A 195 -3.02 -8.84 3.38
N ALA A 196 -2.44 -7.82 4.02
CA ALA A 196 -1.14 -7.86 4.67
C ALA A 196 -1.11 -8.71 5.95
N ASP A 197 -2.26 -9.17 6.48
CA ASP A 197 -2.29 -10.00 7.69
C ASP A 197 -1.74 -11.42 7.41
N VAL A 198 -0.45 -11.48 7.16
CA VAL A 198 0.32 -12.68 6.85
C VAL A 198 1.31 -12.94 7.98
N TYR A 199 1.31 -14.17 8.54
CA TYR A 199 2.20 -14.52 9.65
C TYR A 199 3.67 -14.31 9.29
N ASP A 200 4.08 -14.67 8.07
CA ASP A 200 5.47 -14.55 7.61
C ASP A 200 5.94 -13.09 7.60
N LEU A 201 5.05 -12.13 7.31
CA LEU A 201 5.35 -10.71 7.37
C LEU A 201 5.70 -10.27 8.81
N PHE A 202 4.92 -10.73 9.79
CA PHE A 202 5.19 -10.43 11.20
C PHE A 202 6.46 -11.12 11.73
N ALA A 203 6.74 -12.34 11.26
CA ALA A 203 7.87 -13.16 11.70
C ALA A 203 9.20 -12.80 11.05
N LEU A 204 9.19 -12.03 9.95
CA LEU A 204 10.41 -11.59 9.28
C LEU A 204 11.28 -10.76 10.24
N GLU A 205 12.54 -11.12 10.37
CA GLU A 205 13.51 -10.33 11.16
C GLU A 205 13.71 -8.95 10.51
N ARG A 206 13.70 -7.93 11.34
CA ARG A 206 13.84 -6.54 10.92
C ARG A 206 14.84 -5.79 11.81
N PRO A 207 15.66 -4.90 11.24
CA PRO A 207 16.53 -4.02 12.02
C PRO A 207 15.70 -3.04 12.85
N ALA A 208 16.30 -2.49 13.88
CA ALA A 208 15.71 -1.39 14.63
C ALA A 208 15.38 -0.21 13.68
N GLY A 209 14.19 0.38 13.87
CA GLY A 209 13.70 1.46 13.03
C GLY A 209 12.89 1.01 11.82
N VAL A 210 12.59 -0.29 11.67
CA VAL A 210 11.57 -0.77 10.72
C VAL A 210 10.47 -1.50 11.47
N ASP A 211 9.28 -0.97 11.43
CA ASP A 211 8.10 -1.46 12.13
C ASP A 211 6.95 -1.81 11.18
N LEU A 212 5.96 -2.52 11.71
CA LEU A 212 4.73 -2.90 11.01
C LEU A 212 3.52 -2.29 11.69
N LEU A 213 2.51 -1.94 10.89
CA LEU A 213 1.17 -1.54 11.32
C LEU A 213 0.16 -2.14 10.34
N ILE A 214 -0.43 -3.26 10.69
CA ILE A 214 -1.24 -4.09 9.78
C ILE A 214 -2.65 -4.26 10.36
N ARG A 215 -3.67 -4.06 9.53
CA ARG A 215 -5.05 -4.36 9.94
C ARG A 215 -5.27 -5.88 9.97
N ALA A 216 -5.74 -6.38 11.10
CA ALA A 216 -6.03 -7.79 11.27
C ALA A 216 -7.20 -8.24 10.39
N ALA A 217 -7.01 -9.34 9.69
CA ALA A 217 -8.05 -10.06 8.94
C ALA A 217 -8.50 -11.32 9.64
N TRP A 218 -7.63 -11.90 10.47
CA TRP A 218 -7.83 -13.22 11.06
C TRP A 218 -7.82 -13.15 12.58
N ASN A 219 -8.77 -13.87 13.21
CA ASN A 219 -8.78 -14.07 14.65
C ASN A 219 -7.68 -15.09 15.04
N ARG A 220 -6.43 -14.62 15.05
CA ARG A 220 -5.25 -15.45 15.26
C ARG A 220 -5.17 -15.91 16.71
N CYS A 221 -4.57 -17.11 16.91
CA CYS A 221 -4.22 -17.61 18.23
C CYS A 221 -3.10 -16.74 18.84
N VAL A 222 -3.25 -16.46 20.13
CA VAL A 222 -2.27 -15.75 20.95
C VAL A 222 -1.96 -16.53 22.22
N THR A 223 -0.87 -16.20 22.90
CA THR A 223 -0.45 -16.85 24.15
C THR A 223 -1.23 -16.36 25.37
N GLN A 224 -1.98 -15.27 25.26
CA GLN A 224 -2.79 -14.68 26.32
C GLN A 224 -3.94 -15.63 26.75
N PRO A 225 -4.49 -15.48 27.96
CA PRO A 225 -5.53 -16.37 28.51
C PRO A 225 -6.79 -16.47 27.64
N GLU A 226 -7.13 -15.44 26.91
CA GLU A 226 -8.28 -15.39 26.01
C GLU A 226 -8.07 -16.18 24.71
N HIS A 227 -6.85 -16.66 24.43
CA HIS A 227 -6.44 -17.52 23.32
C HIS A 227 -6.53 -16.91 21.92
N TYR A 228 -7.30 -15.84 21.70
CA TYR A 228 -7.53 -15.24 20.38
C TYR A 228 -7.44 -13.72 20.43
N VAL A 229 -6.95 -13.12 19.35
CA VAL A 229 -6.69 -11.67 19.25
C VAL A 229 -7.93 -10.85 19.61
N TRP A 230 -9.11 -11.13 19.00
CA TRP A 230 -10.32 -10.33 19.25
C TRP A 230 -10.75 -10.40 20.73
N ALA A 231 -10.77 -11.58 21.30
CA ALA A 231 -11.14 -11.76 22.71
C ALA A 231 -10.15 -11.05 23.65
N THR A 232 -8.85 -11.16 23.37
CA THR A 232 -7.80 -10.53 24.17
C THR A 232 -7.95 -9.00 24.18
N VAL A 233 -8.24 -8.40 23.03
CA VAL A 233 -8.40 -6.94 22.92
C VAL A 233 -9.75 -6.51 23.52
N ALA A 234 -10.83 -7.27 23.28
CA ALA A 234 -12.16 -6.96 23.82
C ALA A 234 -12.21 -7.01 25.37
N ALA A 235 -11.33 -7.78 26.01
CA ALA A 235 -11.21 -7.83 27.47
C ALA A 235 -10.58 -6.54 28.06
N ARG A 236 -10.10 -5.60 27.24
CA ARG A 236 -9.51 -4.35 27.70
C ARG A 236 -10.55 -3.23 27.74
N PRO A 237 -10.45 -2.30 28.71
CA PRO A 237 -11.33 -1.14 28.75
C PRO A 237 -11.07 -0.22 27.54
N ILE A 238 -12.09 0.55 27.15
CA ILE A 238 -11.90 1.69 26.25
C ILE A 238 -11.26 2.81 27.06
N GLU A 239 -10.13 3.32 26.57
CA GLU A 239 -9.35 4.33 27.27
C GLU A 239 -9.34 5.68 26.54
N ALA A 240 -9.78 5.69 25.27
CA ALA A 240 -9.87 6.91 24.47
C ALA A 240 -10.98 6.80 23.42
N THR A 241 -11.28 7.94 22.80
CA THR A 241 -12.14 8.01 21.61
C THR A 241 -11.39 8.63 20.46
N TYR A 242 -11.70 8.15 19.23
CA TYR A 242 -11.17 8.68 17.98
C TYR A 242 -12.34 9.04 17.06
N THR A 243 -12.32 10.24 16.51
CA THR A 243 -13.37 10.71 15.60
C THR A 243 -12.92 10.62 14.15
N VAL A 244 -13.74 10.00 13.29
CA VAL A 244 -13.46 9.87 11.87
C VAL A 244 -14.59 10.44 11.04
N GLN A 245 -14.22 11.13 9.94
CA GLN A 245 -15.16 11.56 8.93
C GLN A 245 -15.38 10.43 7.92
N VAL A 246 -16.59 9.90 7.89
CA VAL A 246 -16.98 8.84 6.95
C VAL A 246 -17.53 9.50 5.69
N PRO A 247 -16.92 9.32 4.52
CA PRO A 247 -17.43 9.90 3.28
C PRO A 247 -18.76 9.26 2.88
N ARG A 248 -19.45 9.89 1.94
CA ARG A 248 -20.68 9.34 1.36
C ARG A 248 -20.42 7.96 0.72
N ARG A 249 -21.25 6.98 1.04
CA ARG A 249 -21.16 5.62 0.48
C ARG A 249 -22.52 5.24 -0.12
N GLY A 250 -22.60 5.21 -1.46
CA GLY A 250 -23.85 4.92 -2.14
C GLY A 250 -24.98 5.84 -1.70
N ALA A 251 -26.05 5.28 -1.13
CA ALA A 251 -27.21 6.03 -0.60
C ALA A 251 -26.97 6.62 0.80
N GLN A 252 -25.91 6.19 1.51
CA GLN A 252 -25.61 6.69 2.86
C GLN A 252 -24.93 8.05 2.79
N PRO A 253 -25.43 9.07 3.52
CA PRO A 253 -24.83 10.39 3.54
C PRO A 253 -23.48 10.37 4.30
N PRO A 254 -22.61 11.36 4.08
CA PRO A 254 -21.40 11.49 4.90
C PRO A 254 -21.78 11.69 6.37
N ARG A 255 -20.99 11.11 7.27
CA ARG A 255 -21.23 11.19 8.71
C ARG A 255 -19.94 11.27 9.51
N THR A 256 -20.05 11.71 10.74
CA THR A 256 -18.99 11.62 11.72
C THR A 256 -19.22 10.39 12.58
N ALA A 257 -18.21 9.53 12.72
CA ALA A 257 -18.25 8.36 13.60
C ALA A 257 -17.27 8.54 14.75
N THR A 258 -17.69 8.11 15.95
CA THR A 258 -16.83 8.10 17.15
C THR A 258 -16.48 6.64 17.46
N LEU A 259 -15.19 6.33 17.49
CA LEU A 259 -14.65 5.01 17.73
C LEU A 259 -14.07 4.95 19.15
N GLY A 260 -14.46 3.94 19.93
CA GLY A 260 -13.79 3.61 21.19
C GLY A 260 -12.45 2.97 20.92
N VAL A 261 -11.37 3.44 21.55
CA VAL A 261 -10.00 2.95 21.36
C VAL A 261 -9.52 2.20 22.60
N ARG A 262 -9.00 0.99 22.38
CA ARG A 262 -8.36 0.14 23.40
C ARG A 262 -7.13 -0.55 22.81
N TRP A 263 -6.21 -0.95 23.66
CA TRP A 263 -4.98 -1.63 23.22
C TRP A 263 -4.42 -2.58 24.27
N CYS A 264 -3.56 -3.49 23.83
CA CYS A 264 -2.80 -4.37 24.72
C CYS A 264 -1.59 -4.97 24.02
N PRO A 265 -0.54 -5.37 24.77
CA PRO A 265 0.48 -6.26 24.26
C PRO A 265 -0.11 -7.67 24.08
N LEU A 266 0.35 -8.37 23.06
CA LEU A 266 0.00 -9.76 22.81
C LEU A 266 1.15 -10.49 22.10
N THR A 267 1.09 -11.82 22.08
CA THR A 267 2.07 -12.63 21.36
C THR A 267 1.33 -13.59 20.43
N LEU A 268 1.53 -13.43 19.11
CA LEU A 268 0.93 -14.32 18.13
C LEU A 268 1.56 -15.70 18.19
N CYS A 269 0.71 -16.74 18.21
CA CYS A 269 1.15 -18.11 18.04
C CYS A 269 1.46 -18.42 16.55
N PRO A 270 2.41 -19.30 16.26
CA PRO A 270 2.60 -19.84 14.92
C PRO A 270 1.33 -20.51 14.37
N PRO A 271 1.11 -20.46 13.04
CA PRO A 271 -0.03 -21.10 12.41
C PRO A 271 -0.07 -22.61 12.71
N GLY A 272 -1.22 -23.12 13.18
CA GLY A 272 -1.35 -24.52 13.63
C GLY A 272 -1.03 -25.56 12.56
N HIS A 273 -1.24 -25.25 11.29
CA HIS A 273 -0.90 -26.13 10.16
C HIS A 273 0.60 -26.19 9.84
N ARG A 274 1.41 -25.26 10.41
CA ARG A 274 2.87 -25.16 10.22
C ARG A 274 3.68 -25.54 11.47
N LYS A 275 3.08 -26.31 12.40
CA LYS A 275 3.75 -26.74 13.66
C LYS A 275 5.10 -27.42 13.44
N ARG A 276 5.28 -28.14 12.32
CA ARG A 276 6.52 -28.85 12.00
C ARG A 276 7.69 -27.91 11.69
N GLU A 277 7.42 -26.66 11.32
CA GLU A 277 8.42 -25.67 10.93
C GLU A 277 9.07 -24.98 12.15
N ARG A 278 8.56 -25.21 13.38
CA ARG A 278 9.08 -24.63 14.63
C ARG A 278 9.21 -23.10 14.56
N LEU A 279 8.23 -22.45 13.93
CA LEU A 279 8.18 -21.01 13.80
C LEU A 279 8.09 -20.30 15.16
N PRO A 280 8.70 -19.10 15.33
CA PRO A 280 8.68 -18.36 16.59
C PRO A 280 7.29 -17.82 16.92
N ALA A 281 7.00 -17.63 18.21
CA ALA A 281 5.91 -16.76 18.62
C ALA A 281 6.35 -15.30 18.43
N VAL A 282 5.43 -14.42 17.97
CA VAL A 282 5.78 -13.05 17.59
C VAL A 282 5.15 -12.06 18.57
N PRO A 283 5.93 -11.34 19.39
CA PRO A 283 5.41 -10.30 20.27
C PRO A 283 4.96 -9.08 19.46
N LEU A 284 3.75 -8.60 19.72
CA LEU A 284 3.12 -7.48 19.06
C LEU A 284 2.29 -6.66 20.06
N TRP A 285 1.79 -5.53 19.55
CA TRP A 285 0.72 -4.76 20.17
C TRP A 285 -0.52 -4.81 19.30
N ALA A 286 -1.69 -4.87 19.92
CA ALA A 286 -2.96 -4.70 19.24
C ALA A 286 -3.59 -3.39 19.67
N VAL A 287 -4.12 -2.64 18.68
CA VAL A 287 -4.91 -1.42 18.88
C VAL A 287 -6.23 -1.61 18.16
N GLN A 288 -7.34 -1.54 18.88
CA GLN A 288 -8.68 -1.56 18.28
C GLN A 288 -9.31 -0.17 18.36
N ALA A 289 -9.86 0.27 17.24
CA ALA A 289 -10.77 1.40 17.14
C ALA A 289 -12.12 0.88 16.63
N LEU A 290 -13.15 0.88 17.48
CA LEU A 290 -14.46 0.29 17.20
C LEU A 290 -15.57 1.31 17.43
N GLU A 291 -16.46 1.47 16.45
CA GLU A 291 -17.67 2.27 16.58
C GLU A 291 -18.70 1.53 17.44
N GLU A 292 -18.94 2.02 18.66
CA GLU A 292 -19.85 1.33 19.62
C GLU A 292 -21.33 1.59 19.35
N ALA A 293 -21.67 2.70 18.71
CA ALA A 293 -23.04 3.12 18.42
C ALA A 293 -23.22 3.50 16.94
N PRO A 294 -23.11 2.54 16.01
CA PRO A 294 -23.35 2.83 14.59
C PRO A 294 -24.82 3.18 14.35
N PRO A 295 -25.15 3.99 13.33
CA PRO A 295 -26.53 4.23 12.92
C PRO A 295 -27.27 2.93 12.58
N ALA A 296 -28.57 2.88 12.82
CA ALA A 296 -29.38 1.70 12.52
C ALA A 296 -29.22 1.27 11.04
N GLY A 297 -28.98 -0.02 10.82
CA GLY A 297 -28.79 -0.60 9.49
C GLY A 297 -27.42 -0.31 8.85
N THR A 298 -26.46 0.16 9.66
CA THR A 298 -25.08 0.38 9.22
C THR A 298 -24.13 -0.52 10.00
N ASP A 299 -23.20 -1.19 9.32
CA ASP A 299 -22.14 -1.93 9.98
C ASP A 299 -21.21 -0.99 10.74
N PRO A 300 -20.75 -1.37 11.95
CA PRO A 300 -19.80 -0.55 12.70
C PRO A 300 -18.46 -0.46 11.98
N ILE A 301 -17.81 0.69 12.11
CA ILE A 301 -16.42 0.82 11.72
C ILE A 301 -15.57 0.09 12.75
N GLU A 302 -14.78 -0.88 12.30
CA GLU A 302 -13.82 -1.59 13.14
C GLU A 302 -12.46 -1.65 12.48
N TRP A 303 -11.45 -1.14 13.18
CA TRP A 303 -10.03 -1.30 12.86
C TRP A 303 -9.35 -2.01 14.01
N LEU A 304 -9.00 -3.26 13.81
CA LEU A 304 -8.10 -3.97 14.72
C LEU A 304 -6.71 -4.02 14.07
N LEU A 305 -5.78 -3.28 14.65
CA LEU A 305 -4.43 -3.08 14.14
C LEU A 305 -3.45 -3.91 14.96
N LEU A 306 -2.60 -4.67 14.28
CA LEU A 306 -1.45 -5.38 14.85
C LEU A 306 -0.18 -4.61 14.49
N THR A 307 0.65 -4.31 15.48
CA THR A 307 1.84 -3.49 15.28
C THR A 307 3.03 -3.98 16.10
N THR A 308 4.23 -3.79 15.54
CA THR A 308 5.49 -3.98 16.27
C THR A 308 5.91 -2.72 17.04
N CYS A 309 5.30 -1.57 16.72
CA CYS A 309 5.49 -0.35 17.50
C CYS A 309 4.91 -0.50 18.91
N ALA A 310 5.69 -0.23 19.93
CA ALA A 310 5.20 -0.23 21.31
C ALA A 310 4.03 0.76 21.51
N VAL A 311 3.05 0.37 22.34
CA VAL A 311 1.87 1.17 22.66
C VAL A 311 1.64 1.12 24.18
N HIS A 312 2.20 2.07 24.90
CA HIS A 312 2.13 2.16 26.36
C HIS A 312 1.15 3.23 26.84
N THR A 313 0.78 4.17 25.96
CA THR A 313 -0.04 5.33 26.31
C THR A 313 -1.19 5.51 25.32
N THR A 314 -2.23 6.21 25.78
CA THR A 314 -3.37 6.63 24.95
C THR A 314 -2.91 7.42 23.71
N ALA A 315 -1.93 8.31 23.85
CA ALA A 315 -1.41 9.10 22.74
C ALA A 315 -0.75 8.23 21.67
N GLU A 316 -0.01 7.21 22.08
CA GLU A 316 0.59 6.24 21.14
C GLU A 316 -0.48 5.40 20.45
N ALA A 317 -1.53 4.96 21.15
CA ALA A 317 -2.63 4.22 20.54
C ALA A 317 -3.35 5.06 19.47
N LEU A 318 -3.72 6.30 19.80
CA LEU A 318 -4.34 7.24 18.84
C LEU A 318 -3.42 7.51 17.64
N THR A 319 -2.13 7.66 17.87
CA THR A 319 -1.13 7.82 16.80
C THR A 319 -1.13 6.63 15.85
N ARG A 320 -1.25 5.38 16.33
CA ARG A 320 -1.32 4.19 15.44
C ARG A 320 -2.60 4.19 14.60
N VAL A 321 -3.73 4.60 15.19
CA VAL A 321 -4.99 4.76 14.45
C VAL A 321 -4.86 5.83 13.35
N ASP A 322 -4.24 6.96 13.67
CA ASP A 322 -4.04 8.06 12.71
C ASP A 322 -3.06 7.67 11.59
N TRP A 323 -1.97 6.96 11.88
CA TRP A 323 -1.06 6.44 10.87
C TRP A 323 -1.75 5.44 9.93
N TYR A 324 -2.60 4.56 10.48
CA TYR A 324 -3.37 3.64 9.64
C TYR A 324 -4.32 4.39 8.71
N ALA A 325 -4.93 5.49 9.17
CA ALA A 325 -5.80 6.32 8.35
C ALA A 325 -5.05 6.99 7.15
N CYS A 326 -3.71 7.11 7.19
CA CYS A 326 -2.91 7.57 6.05
C CYS A 326 -3.03 6.63 4.83
N ARG A 327 -3.44 5.37 5.03
CA ARG A 327 -3.67 4.41 3.93
C ARG A 327 -4.64 4.93 2.87
N TRP A 328 -5.64 5.71 3.28
CA TRP A 328 -6.56 6.33 2.31
C TRP A 328 -5.87 7.29 1.33
N GLY A 329 -4.69 7.81 1.65
CA GLY A 329 -3.88 8.60 0.72
C GLY A 329 -3.46 7.82 -0.52
N VAL A 330 -3.23 6.49 -0.42
CA VAL A 330 -2.92 5.63 -1.58
C VAL A 330 -4.13 5.50 -2.48
N GLU A 331 -5.33 5.31 -1.91
CA GLU A 331 -6.58 5.19 -2.68
C GLU A 331 -6.89 6.47 -3.48
N ILE A 332 -6.48 7.64 -3.00
CA ILE A 332 -6.64 8.92 -3.71
C ILE A 332 -5.63 9.05 -4.85
N SER A 333 -4.42 8.50 -4.71
CA SER A 333 -3.39 8.55 -5.74
C SER A 333 -3.61 7.54 -6.87
N GLN A 334 -4.36 6.47 -6.65
CA GLN A 334 -4.63 5.40 -7.61
C GLN A 334 -5.55 5.78 -8.81
N PRO A 335 -6.48 6.75 -8.77
CA PRO A 335 -7.30 7.13 -9.93
C PRO A 335 -6.49 7.61 -11.14
N TYR A 336 -5.23 7.96 -10.94
CA TYR A 336 -4.33 8.35 -12.05
C TYR A 336 -3.87 7.17 -12.91
N TYR A 337 -4.10 5.91 -12.50
CA TYR A 337 -3.68 4.71 -13.23
C TYR A 337 -4.72 4.15 -14.23
N GLY A 338 -5.83 4.83 -14.44
CA GLY A 338 -6.77 4.50 -15.51
C GLY A 338 -8.02 3.76 -15.06
N SER A 339 -9.05 4.45 -15.10
CA SER A 339 -10.43 4.25 -15.57
C SER A 339 -11.41 5.11 -14.78
N ARG A 340 -12.38 5.68 -15.51
CA ARG A 340 -13.46 6.55 -15.01
C ARG A 340 -14.47 5.86 -14.09
N GLU A 341 -14.20 4.69 -13.56
CA GLU A 341 -15.19 3.96 -12.78
C GLU A 341 -14.66 3.46 -11.45
N ARG A 342 -15.21 4.13 -10.44
CA ARG A 342 -15.42 3.65 -9.06
C ARG A 342 -14.21 3.35 -8.21
N LEU A 343 -13.79 4.39 -7.51
CA LEU A 343 -13.49 4.25 -6.10
C LEU A 343 -14.68 3.58 -5.39
N SER A 344 -14.79 2.27 -5.45
CA SER A 344 -15.53 1.56 -4.44
C SER A 344 -14.64 1.54 -3.22
N LEU A 345 -14.84 2.48 -2.33
CA LEU A 345 -14.42 2.38 -0.95
C LEU A 345 -14.94 1.05 -0.39
N ALA A 346 -14.20 -0.02 -0.64
CA ALA A 346 -14.33 -1.27 0.08
C ALA A 346 -13.62 -1.07 1.42
N ALA A 347 -14.15 -0.14 2.20
CA ALA A 347 -13.82 -0.02 3.60
C ALA A 347 -14.98 -0.63 4.38
N ALA A 348 -14.82 -1.76 4.91
CA ALA A 348 -15.34 -2.22 6.19
C ALA A 348 -14.62 -3.50 6.56
#